data_22d3ba71e3bea1a110fa59481f4c6688
#
_entry.id   22d3ba71e3bea1a110fa59481f4c6688
#
_cell.length_a   1.000
_cell.length_b   1.000
_cell.length_c   1.000
_cell.angle_alpha   90.00
_cell.angle_beta   90.00
_cell.angle_gamma   90.00
#
_symmetry.space_group_name_H-M   'P 1'
#
loop_
_entity.id
_entity.type
_entity.pdbx_description
1 polymer ?
#
loop_
_entity_poly.entity_id
_entity_poly.type
_entity_poly.pdbx_seq_one_letter_code
_entity_poly.pdbx_strand_id
1 'polypeptide(L)'
;YETCRTINPRIIMSSISGFGQKGRYSHKAAFDGIAAAMSGMYAINFTESGPRPTGIPMGDHISGIYNALALMMALYDRDRTGQGQYIDTALLKCLFSVFETLLGVRFCVCQCGLF
;
A
#
# COMPACT_ATOMS: atom_id res chain seq x y z
N TYR A 1 16.42 -10.77 2.30
CA TYR A 1 16.09 -11.54 1.08
C TYR A 1 17.34 -12.08 0.39
N GLU A 2 18.33 -11.25 0.14
CA GLU A 2 19.52 -11.69 -0.63
C GLU A 2 20.21 -12.90 0.00
N THR A 3 20.42 -12.89 1.33
CA THR A 3 20.95 -14.04 2.07
C THR A 3 20.09 -15.30 1.93
N CYS A 4 18.77 -15.15 1.99
CA CYS A 4 17.86 -16.28 1.82
C CYS A 4 17.88 -16.81 0.38
N ARG A 5 17.99 -15.92 -0.60
CA ARG A 5 18.06 -16.25 -2.03
C ARG A 5 19.34 -17.04 -2.37
N THR A 6 20.46 -16.76 -1.71
CA THR A 6 21.70 -17.55 -1.92
C THR A 6 21.57 -19.01 -1.46
N ILE A 7 20.75 -19.25 -0.43
CA ILE A 7 20.48 -20.60 0.09
C ILE A 7 19.41 -21.30 -0.76
N ASN A 8 18.34 -20.58 -1.11
CA ASN A 8 17.26 -21.10 -1.93
C ASN A 8 16.83 -20.07 -2.98
N PRO A 9 17.27 -20.20 -4.23
CA PRO A 9 16.91 -19.27 -5.32
C PRO A 9 15.40 -19.22 -5.62
N ARG A 10 14.65 -20.21 -5.16
CA ARG A 10 13.20 -20.30 -5.35
C ARG A 10 12.39 -19.63 -4.23
N ILE A 11 13.07 -19.03 -3.24
CA ILE A 11 12.36 -18.43 -2.11
C ILE A 11 11.52 -17.22 -2.54
N ILE A 12 10.29 -17.20 -2.08
CA ILE A 12 9.43 -16.01 -2.13
C ILE A 12 9.40 -15.42 -0.73
N MET A 13 9.75 -14.16 -0.61
CA MET A 13 9.72 -13.43 0.65
C MET A 13 8.86 -12.18 0.48
N SER A 14 8.01 -11.91 1.47
CA SER A 14 7.18 -10.72 1.47
C SER A 14 7.36 -9.92 2.75
N SER A 15 7.34 -8.61 2.59
CA SER A 15 7.32 -7.64 3.70
C SER A 15 6.12 -6.73 3.55
N ILE A 16 5.34 -6.58 4.61
CA ILE A 16 4.29 -5.55 4.72
C ILE A 16 4.76 -4.53 5.74
N SER A 17 4.76 -3.26 5.38
CA SER A 17 5.16 -2.17 6.28
C SER A 17 4.39 -0.89 5.97
N GLY A 18 4.45 0.10 6.86
CA GLY A 18 3.73 1.35 6.67
C GLY A 18 4.11 2.10 5.39
N PHE A 19 5.41 2.13 5.07
CA PHE A 19 5.95 2.97 3.99
C PHE A 19 6.77 2.21 2.94
N GLY A 20 6.92 0.89 3.07
CA GLY A 20 7.78 0.07 2.22
C GLY A 20 9.22 0.03 2.72
N GLN A 21 9.99 -0.87 2.10
CA GLN A 21 11.40 -1.10 2.48
C GLN A 21 12.37 -0.09 1.84
N LYS A 22 11.88 0.73 0.92
CA LYS A 22 12.68 1.74 0.20
C LYS A 22 11.99 3.10 0.22
N GLY A 23 12.76 4.16 0.18
CA GLY A 23 12.26 5.52 0.12
C GLY A 23 12.46 6.31 1.40
N ARG A 24 12.01 7.58 1.36
CA ARG A 24 12.28 8.58 2.39
C ARG A 24 11.78 8.19 3.80
N TYR A 25 10.71 7.43 3.87
CA TYR A 25 10.07 7.03 5.13
C TYR A 25 10.28 5.55 5.50
N SER A 26 11.12 4.81 4.77
CA SER A 26 11.33 3.38 5.02
C SER A 26 11.83 3.04 6.43
N HIS A 27 12.49 3.99 7.10
CA HIS A 27 12.99 3.85 8.47
C HIS A 27 11.93 4.20 9.54
N LYS A 28 10.76 4.70 9.14
CA LYS A 28 9.69 5.10 10.07
C LYS A 28 8.71 3.96 10.28
N ALA A 29 8.31 3.75 11.53
CA ALA A 29 7.21 2.87 11.86
C ALA A 29 5.86 3.55 11.54
N ALA A 30 4.91 2.78 11.06
CA ALA A 30 3.53 3.23 10.91
C ALA A 30 2.59 2.04 11.08
N PHE A 31 1.48 2.28 11.75
CA PHE A 31 0.29 1.45 11.76
C PHE A 31 -0.75 2.04 10.82
N ASP A 32 -1.86 1.33 10.64
CA ASP A 32 -2.98 1.71 9.76
C ASP A 32 -3.34 3.20 9.86
N GLY A 33 -3.57 3.70 11.07
CA GLY A 33 -4.00 5.09 11.29
C GLY A 33 -3.03 6.13 10.75
N ILE A 34 -1.71 5.90 10.86
CA ILE A 34 -0.69 6.81 10.33
C ILE A 34 -0.69 6.75 8.80
N ALA A 35 -0.74 5.55 8.23
CA ALA A 35 -0.80 5.36 6.79
C ALA A 35 -2.08 5.97 6.20
N ALA A 36 -3.22 5.80 6.87
CA ALA A 36 -4.50 6.36 6.46
C ALA A 36 -4.50 7.90 6.51
N ALA A 37 -3.96 8.50 7.57
CA ALA A 37 -3.84 9.96 7.66
C ALA A 37 -2.94 10.52 6.55
N MET A 38 -1.78 9.90 6.32
CA MET A 38 -0.81 10.34 5.32
C MET A 38 -1.25 10.08 3.88
N SER A 39 -2.09 9.08 3.64
CA SER A 39 -2.66 8.81 2.32
C SER A 39 -3.75 9.82 1.90
N GLY A 40 -4.28 10.60 2.85
CA GLY A 40 -5.40 11.50 2.63
C GLY A 40 -6.77 10.88 2.94
N MET A 41 -6.84 9.63 3.42
CA MET A 41 -8.11 8.96 3.73
C MET A 41 -8.95 9.72 4.75
N TYR A 42 -8.32 10.30 5.77
CA TYR A 42 -9.04 11.10 6.76
C TYR A 42 -9.60 12.41 6.18
N ALA A 43 -8.93 12.98 5.16
CA ALA A 43 -9.42 14.18 4.50
C ALA A 43 -10.64 13.90 3.60
N ILE A 44 -10.80 12.66 3.13
CA ILE A 44 -11.99 12.24 2.38
C ILE A 44 -13.17 12.00 3.31
N ASN A 45 -12.90 11.46 4.49
CA ASN A 45 -13.91 11.23 5.54
C ASN A 45 -14.07 12.49 6.41
N PHE A 46 -14.32 13.62 5.76
CA PHE A 46 -14.46 14.92 6.41
C PHE A 46 -15.85 15.09 7.00
N THR A 47 -15.92 15.64 8.21
CA THR A 47 -17.17 16.04 8.89
C THR A 47 -17.08 17.51 9.29
N GLU A 48 -18.17 18.09 9.78
CA GLU A 48 -18.16 19.46 10.33
C GLU A 48 -17.12 19.65 11.45
N SER A 49 -16.76 18.57 12.15
CA SER A 49 -15.72 18.58 13.20
C SER A 49 -14.30 18.36 12.65
N GLY A 50 -14.12 18.24 11.31
CA GLY A 50 -12.84 18.00 10.63
C GLY A 50 -12.65 16.57 10.14
N PRO A 51 -11.43 16.23 9.70
CA PRO A 51 -11.07 14.91 9.20
C PRO A 51 -11.27 13.82 10.26
N ARG A 52 -11.83 12.68 9.88
CA ARG A 52 -12.07 11.57 10.81
C ARG A 52 -11.47 10.25 10.34
N PRO A 53 -11.04 9.39 11.28
CA PRO A 53 -10.73 7.99 10.99
C PRO A 53 -11.94 7.26 10.37
N THR A 54 -11.66 6.27 9.55
CA THR A 54 -12.70 5.43 8.91
C THR A 54 -13.38 4.48 9.89
N GLY A 55 -12.83 4.31 11.09
CA GLY A 55 -13.34 3.39 12.11
C GLY A 55 -12.94 1.93 11.92
N ILE A 56 -12.38 1.58 10.76
CA ILE A 56 -11.85 0.25 10.44
C ILE A 56 -10.43 0.39 9.88
N PRO A 57 -9.54 -0.61 10.08
CA PRO A 57 -8.16 -0.56 9.62
C PRO A 57 -8.06 -0.90 8.11
N MET A 58 -8.49 0.03 7.27
CA MET A 58 -8.56 -0.16 5.81
C MET A 58 -7.21 -0.43 5.18
N GLY A 59 -6.15 0.23 5.66
CA GLY A 59 -4.79 0.05 5.14
C GLY A 59 -4.27 -1.37 5.39
N ASP A 60 -4.50 -1.89 6.58
CA ASP A 60 -4.10 -3.26 6.93
C ASP A 60 -4.84 -4.28 6.05
N HIS A 61 -6.16 -4.14 5.89
CA HIS A 61 -6.96 -5.06 5.07
C HIS A 61 -6.58 -4.99 3.59
N ILE A 62 -6.50 -3.80 3.01
CA ILE A 62 -6.19 -3.62 1.58
C ILE A 62 -4.77 -4.09 1.28
N SER A 63 -3.79 -3.74 2.12
CA SER A 63 -2.42 -4.21 1.92
C SER A 63 -2.28 -5.73 2.10
N GLY A 64 -3.03 -6.32 3.02
CA GLY A 64 -3.11 -7.78 3.17
C GLY A 64 -3.62 -8.47 1.91
N ILE A 65 -4.70 -7.96 1.31
CA ILE A 65 -5.28 -8.49 0.06
C ILE A 65 -4.29 -8.33 -1.11
N TYR A 66 -3.70 -7.15 -1.29
CA TYR A 66 -2.71 -6.92 -2.35
C TYR A 66 -1.47 -7.78 -2.16
N ASN A 67 -1.02 -7.97 -0.93
CA ASN A 67 0.12 -8.83 -0.64
C ASN A 67 -0.19 -10.30 -0.92
N ALA A 68 -1.37 -10.79 -0.57
CA ALA A 68 -1.81 -12.15 -0.89
C ALA A 68 -1.89 -12.37 -2.41
N LEU A 69 -2.43 -11.40 -3.15
CA LEU A 69 -2.46 -11.46 -4.62
C LEU A 69 -1.05 -11.49 -5.21
N ALA A 70 -0.16 -10.61 -4.73
CA ALA A 70 1.24 -10.58 -5.18
C ALA A 70 1.99 -11.89 -4.88
N LEU A 71 1.72 -12.51 -3.71
CA LEU A 71 2.26 -13.83 -3.38
C LEU A 71 1.78 -14.91 -4.34
N MET A 72 0.49 -14.93 -4.70
CA MET A 72 -0.06 -15.88 -5.68
C MET A 72 0.56 -15.67 -7.06
N MET A 73 0.74 -14.41 -7.50
CA MET A 73 1.42 -14.11 -8.76
C MET A 73 2.88 -14.54 -8.74
N ALA A 74 3.59 -14.33 -7.63
CA ALA A 74 4.98 -14.77 -7.48
C ALA A 74 5.11 -16.31 -7.46
N LEU A 75 4.16 -17.02 -6.87
CA LEU A 75 4.09 -18.47 -6.90
C LEU A 75 3.89 -18.99 -8.33
N TYR A 76 2.96 -18.40 -9.06
CA TYR A 76 2.70 -18.74 -10.45
C TYR A 76 3.94 -18.50 -11.34
N ASP A 77 4.60 -17.36 -11.17
CA ASP A 77 5.82 -17.04 -11.91
C ASP A 77 6.99 -17.98 -11.55
N ARG A 78 7.15 -18.27 -10.26
CA ARG A 78 8.18 -19.21 -9.77
C ARG A 78 8.03 -20.61 -10.39
N ASP A 79 6.81 -21.08 -10.59
CA ASP A 79 6.58 -22.42 -11.16
C ASP A 79 6.95 -22.45 -12.67
N ARG A 80 6.95 -21.31 -13.34
CA ARG A 80 7.36 -21.17 -14.75
C ARG A 80 8.84 -20.89 -14.91
N THR A 81 9.40 -20.04 -14.04
CA THR A 81 10.79 -19.54 -14.17
C THR A 81 11.80 -20.28 -13.30
N GLY A 82 11.32 -20.96 -12.27
CA GLY A 82 12.18 -21.56 -11.24
C GLY A 82 12.76 -20.55 -10.25
N GLN A 83 12.45 -19.25 -10.37
CA GLN A 83 13.02 -18.17 -9.57
C GLN A 83 12.02 -17.64 -8.54
N GLY A 84 12.50 -17.38 -7.32
CA GLY A 84 11.74 -16.68 -6.31
C GLY A 84 11.82 -15.16 -6.47
N GLN A 85 11.03 -14.45 -5.65
CA GLN A 85 10.94 -12.98 -5.70
C GLN A 85 10.83 -12.38 -4.31
N TYR A 86 11.18 -11.10 -4.21
CA TYR A 86 10.92 -10.28 -3.04
C TYR A 86 9.75 -9.33 -3.31
N ILE A 87 8.75 -9.35 -2.42
CA ILE A 87 7.55 -8.52 -2.48
C ILE A 87 7.64 -7.48 -1.36
N ASP A 88 7.54 -6.22 -1.71
CA ASP A 88 7.52 -5.08 -0.78
C ASP A 88 6.18 -4.36 -0.85
N THR A 89 5.32 -4.60 0.12
CA THR A 89 3.97 -4.01 0.22
C THR A 89 3.97 -2.89 1.27
N ALA A 90 3.50 -1.71 0.88
CA ALA A 90 3.41 -0.55 1.77
C ALA A 90 1.96 -0.13 1.97
N LEU A 91 1.51 -0.01 3.24
CA LEU A 91 0.16 0.44 3.59
C LEU A 91 -0.20 1.75 2.89
N LEU A 92 0.71 2.74 2.95
CA LEU A 92 0.51 4.03 2.32
C LEU A 92 0.24 3.92 0.82
N LYS A 93 1.01 3.11 0.10
CA LYS A 93 0.85 2.92 -1.36
C LYS A 93 -0.47 2.23 -1.69
N CYS A 94 -0.81 1.19 -0.92
CA CYS A 94 -2.06 0.45 -1.10
C CYS A 94 -3.28 1.35 -0.88
N LEU A 95 -3.28 2.14 0.19
CA LEU A 95 -4.34 3.12 0.44
C LEU A 95 -4.42 4.18 -0.66
N PHE A 96 -3.27 4.73 -1.07
CA PHE A 96 -3.23 5.74 -2.13
C PHE A 96 -3.79 5.22 -3.45
N SER A 97 -3.56 3.94 -3.79
CA SER A 97 -4.06 3.33 -5.03
C SER A 97 -5.59 3.27 -5.11
N VAL A 98 -6.29 3.31 -3.97
CA VAL A 98 -7.75 3.29 -3.91
C VAL A 98 -8.36 4.67 -4.21
N PHE A 99 -7.55 5.73 -4.19
CA PHE A 99 -8.01 7.11 -4.39
C PHE A 99 -7.89 7.63 -5.82
N GLU A 100 -7.46 6.82 -6.76
CA GLU A 100 -7.19 7.24 -8.13
C GLU A 100 -8.35 8.06 -8.72
N THR A 101 -9.59 7.62 -8.55
CA THR A 101 -10.79 8.31 -9.05
C THR A 101 -11.05 9.62 -8.31
N LEU A 102 -10.81 9.69 -7.01
CA LEU A 102 -11.07 10.89 -6.20
C LEU A 102 -10.06 12.00 -6.45
N LEU A 103 -8.79 11.64 -6.71
CA LEU A 103 -7.77 12.60 -7.10
C LEU A 103 -8.09 13.22 -8.44
N GLY A 104 -8.53 12.44 -9.43
CA GLY A 104 -8.96 12.92 -10.74
C GLY A 104 -10.16 13.87 -10.65
N VAL A 105 -11.18 13.54 -9.87
CA VAL A 105 -12.37 14.37 -9.69
C VAL A 105 -12.03 15.69 -9.01
N ARG A 106 -11.24 15.70 -7.93
CA ARG A 106 -10.83 16.95 -7.26
C ARG A 106 -9.96 17.85 -8.15
N PHE A 107 -9.07 17.26 -8.95
CA PHE A 107 -8.28 18.05 -9.91
C PHE A 107 -9.17 18.68 -10.97
N CYS A 108 -10.13 17.94 -11.52
CA CYS A 108 -11.08 18.44 -12.53
C CYS A 108 -11.97 19.53 -11.96
N VAL A 109 -12.52 19.34 -10.75
CA VAL A 109 -13.40 20.30 -10.07
C VAL A 109 -12.66 21.58 -9.70
N CYS A 110 -11.40 21.50 -9.23
CA CYS A 110 -10.58 22.68 -8.94
C CYS A 110 -10.21 23.48 -10.19
N GLN A 111 -9.99 22.81 -11.33
CA GLN A 111 -9.70 23.49 -12.60
C GLN A 111 -10.95 24.10 -13.25
N CYS A 112 -12.13 23.55 -12.99
CA CYS A 112 -13.38 24.06 -13.54
C CYS A 112 -14.02 25.19 -12.72
N GLY A 113 -13.43 25.60 -11.59
CA GLY A 113 -13.90 26.72 -10.77
C GLY A 113 -15.32 26.52 -10.19
N LEU A 114 -15.70 25.28 -9.88
CA LEU A 114 -17.05 24.91 -9.40
C LEU A 114 -17.19 24.94 -7.87
N PHE A 115 -16.24 25.57 -7.15
CA PHE A 115 -16.36 25.99 -5.74
C PHE A 115 -15.53 27.23 -5.47
#